data_3122218f6ad825525243cdf83c10c2be
#
_entry.id   3122218f6ad825525243cdf83c10c2be
#
_cell.length_a   1.000
_cell.length_b   1.000
_cell.length_c   1.000
_cell.angle_alpha   90.00
_cell.angle_beta   90.00
_cell.angle_gamma   90.00
#
_symmetry.space_group_name_H-M   'P 1'
#
loop_
_entity.id
_entity.type
_entity.pdbx_description
1 polymer ?
#
loop_
_entity_poly.entity_id
_entity_poly.type
_entity_poly.pdbx_seq_one_letter_code
_entity_poly.pdbx_strand_id
1 'polypeptide(L)'
;MSASTQVTERIPHRPPFLFIDEIVSETPDGLVARRTWRAEESFYQGHYPGAPITPGVLLCEAVFQAGALYLARAAADAPGGRGVPLLVKIGDARFRSPVYPGDTVTIEVKKRDLTAGFFAMSGTMKRGDTRILSVEFSVAWKAPEASP
;
A
#
# COMPACT_ATOMS: atom_id res chain seq x y z
N MET A 1 -15.92 7.33 -3.87
CA MET A 1 -15.96 5.92 -4.28
C MET A 1 -15.33 5.06 -3.20
N SER A 2 -15.93 3.94 -2.93
CA SER A 2 -15.37 2.96 -2.01
C SER A 2 -14.34 2.08 -2.72
N ALA A 3 -13.43 1.49 -1.96
CA ALA A 3 -12.50 0.51 -2.48
C ALA A 3 -13.27 -0.72 -2.97
N SER A 4 -12.69 -1.41 -3.96
CA SER A 4 -13.31 -2.62 -4.48
C SER A 4 -13.39 -3.72 -3.42
N THR A 5 -14.36 -4.59 -3.53
CA THR A 5 -14.53 -5.75 -2.64
C THR A 5 -13.26 -6.60 -2.61
N GLN A 6 -12.60 -6.75 -3.76
CA GLN A 6 -11.35 -7.51 -3.85
C GLN A 6 -10.26 -6.96 -2.92
N VAL A 7 -10.21 -5.64 -2.74
CA VAL A 7 -9.27 -5.01 -1.82
C VAL A 7 -9.67 -5.30 -0.37
N THR A 8 -10.92 -5.05 -0.01
CA THR A 8 -11.38 -5.17 1.37
C THR A 8 -11.44 -6.62 1.87
N GLU A 9 -11.51 -7.58 0.96
CA GLU A 9 -11.45 -9.00 1.33
C GLU A 9 -10.03 -9.47 1.65
N ARG A 10 -9.01 -8.77 1.15
CA ARG A 10 -7.63 -9.21 1.29
C ARG A 10 -6.87 -8.55 2.42
N ILE A 11 -7.20 -7.30 2.76
CA ILE A 11 -6.50 -6.57 3.82
C ILE A 11 -7.48 -6.04 4.84
N PRO A 12 -7.06 -5.94 6.13
CA PRO A 12 -7.96 -5.50 7.20
C PRO A 12 -8.19 -4.00 7.24
N HIS A 13 -7.41 -3.22 6.51
CA HIS A 13 -7.51 -1.76 6.48
C HIS A 13 -8.91 -1.32 6.05
N ARG A 14 -9.40 -0.23 6.66
CA ARG A 14 -10.72 0.34 6.32
C ARG A 14 -10.62 1.86 6.33
N PRO A 15 -11.51 2.57 5.61
CA PRO A 15 -11.56 4.03 5.71
C PRO A 15 -11.69 4.46 7.17
N PRO A 16 -11.00 5.51 7.59
CA PRO A 16 -10.25 6.49 6.79
C PRO A 16 -8.80 6.13 6.52
N PHE A 17 -8.36 4.91 6.80
CA PHE A 17 -6.97 4.47 6.62
C PHE A 17 -6.82 3.38 5.57
N LEU A 18 -7.64 3.39 4.55
CA LEU A 18 -7.54 2.52 3.38
C LEU A 18 -7.18 3.38 2.18
N PHE A 19 -6.01 3.12 1.57
CA PHE A 19 -5.44 3.96 0.53
C PHE A 19 -5.25 3.24 -0.81
N ILE A 20 -6.02 2.18 -1.05
CA ILE A 20 -6.07 1.48 -2.33
C ILE A 20 -7.52 1.42 -2.79
N ASP A 21 -7.79 1.83 -4.02
CA ASP A 21 -9.14 1.76 -4.58
C ASP A 21 -9.39 0.44 -5.28
N GLU A 22 -8.44 -0.01 -6.09
CA GLU A 22 -8.62 -1.24 -6.86
C GLU A 22 -7.29 -1.89 -7.21
N ILE A 23 -7.35 -3.19 -7.49
CA ILE A 23 -6.23 -3.95 -8.04
C ILE A 23 -6.37 -3.89 -9.57
N VAL A 24 -5.32 -3.41 -10.25
CA VAL A 24 -5.31 -3.30 -11.71
C VAL A 24 -4.83 -4.61 -12.34
N SER A 25 -3.77 -5.19 -11.83
CA SER A 25 -3.22 -6.43 -12.35
C SER A 25 -2.34 -7.13 -11.30
N GLU A 26 -2.14 -8.43 -11.50
CA GLU A 26 -1.30 -9.24 -10.63
C GLU A 26 -0.42 -10.17 -11.45
N THR A 27 0.78 -10.42 -10.94
CA THR A 27 1.70 -11.43 -11.47
C THR A 27 2.18 -12.28 -10.31
N PRO A 28 2.89 -13.40 -10.55
CA PRO A 28 3.44 -14.18 -9.45
C PRO A 28 4.39 -13.38 -8.55
N ASP A 29 5.03 -12.34 -9.08
CA ASP A 29 6.07 -11.58 -8.37
C ASP A 29 5.63 -10.18 -7.95
N GLY A 30 4.42 -9.76 -8.27
CA GLY A 30 4.01 -8.40 -7.96
C GLY A 30 2.54 -8.10 -8.16
N LEU A 31 2.20 -6.83 -7.99
CA LEU A 31 0.84 -6.35 -8.10
C LEU A 31 0.84 -4.88 -8.49
N VAL A 32 -0.13 -4.48 -9.29
CA VAL A 32 -0.37 -3.09 -9.64
C VAL A 32 -1.74 -2.69 -9.10
N ALA A 33 -1.79 -1.57 -8.40
CA ALA A 33 -3.00 -1.03 -7.80
C ALA A 33 -3.21 0.43 -8.21
N ARG A 34 -4.40 0.94 -7.95
CA ARG A 34 -4.76 2.33 -8.26
C ARG A 34 -5.40 2.99 -7.06
N ARG A 35 -5.13 4.28 -6.90
CA ARG A 35 -5.67 5.10 -5.83
C ARG A 35 -5.96 6.51 -6.34
N THR A 36 -7.15 7.01 -6.08
CA THR A 36 -7.49 8.43 -6.25
C THR A 36 -7.48 9.11 -4.89
N TRP A 37 -6.69 10.18 -4.75
CA TRP A 37 -6.59 10.94 -3.51
C TRP A 37 -7.69 12.00 -3.51
N ARG A 38 -8.70 11.83 -2.67
CA ARG A 38 -9.91 12.63 -2.69
C ARG A 38 -9.80 13.86 -1.78
N ALA A 39 -10.33 14.98 -2.24
CA ALA A 39 -10.25 16.23 -1.51
C ALA A 39 -10.95 16.19 -0.14
N GLU A 40 -11.90 15.27 0.02
CA GLU A 40 -12.67 15.11 1.26
C GLU A 40 -11.92 14.38 2.36
N GLU A 41 -10.74 13.86 2.09
CA GLU A 41 -9.99 13.13 3.10
C GLU A 41 -9.50 14.05 4.20
N SER A 42 -9.72 13.62 5.44
CA SER A 42 -9.60 14.49 6.62
C SER A 42 -8.20 15.06 6.85
N PHE A 43 -7.14 14.32 6.46
CA PHE A 43 -5.77 14.78 6.70
C PHE A 43 -5.42 16.05 5.93
N TYR A 44 -6.12 16.37 4.85
CA TYR A 44 -5.86 17.60 4.11
C TYR A 44 -6.22 18.86 4.89
N GLN A 45 -7.09 18.75 5.89
CA GLN A 45 -7.47 19.90 6.71
C GLN A 45 -6.28 20.48 7.48
N GLY A 46 -5.35 19.60 7.87
CA GLY A 46 -4.15 20.01 8.60
C GLY A 46 -2.87 20.00 7.78
N HIS A 47 -2.91 19.48 6.55
CA HIS A 47 -1.71 19.30 5.75
C HIS A 47 -1.90 19.80 4.32
N TYR A 48 -2.00 21.09 4.03
CA TYR A 48 -1.96 22.19 4.98
C TYR A 48 -3.20 23.05 4.78
N PRO A 49 -3.62 23.84 5.78
CA PRO A 49 -4.78 24.72 5.63
C PRO A 49 -4.62 25.67 4.44
N GLY A 50 -5.60 25.64 3.52
CA GLY A 50 -5.57 26.47 2.31
C GLY A 50 -4.58 26.04 1.24
N ALA A 51 -3.76 25.01 1.48
CA ALA A 51 -2.76 24.52 0.53
C ALA A 51 -2.59 23.00 0.71
N PRO A 52 -3.61 22.20 0.40
CA PRO A 52 -3.58 20.77 0.68
C PRO A 52 -2.57 20.03 -0.21
N ILE A 53 -1.80 19.19 0.42
CA ILE A 53 -0.85 18.29 -0.24
C ILE A 53 -0.87 16.95 0.49
N THR A 54 -0.72 15.85 -0.24
CA THR A 54 -0.76 14.53 0.37
C THR A 54 0.52 14.28 1.17
N PRO A 55 0.40 13.91 2.46
CA PRO A 55 1.59 13.60 3.27
C PRO A 55 2.41 12.47 2.65
N GLY A 56 3.73 12.67 2.57
CA GLY A 56 4.62 11.67 2.00
C GLY A 56 4.55 10.33 2.74
N VAL A 57 4.36 10.36 4.06
CA VAL A 57 4.22 9.13 4.84
C VAL A 57 2.97 8.34 4.47
N LEU A 58 1.89 9.00 4.05
CA LEU A 58 0.68 8.33 3.59
C LEU A 58 0.84 7.79 2.17
N LEU A 59 1.63 8.44 1.33
CA LEU A 59 1.99 7.89 0.03
C LEU A 59 2.76 6.57 0.21
N CYS A 60 3.70 6.52 1.15
CA CYS A 60 4.38 5.28 1.51
C CYS A 60 3.39 4.24 2.03
N GLU A 61 2.46 4.63 2.88
CA GLU A 61 1.46 3.69 3.41
C GLU A 61 0.63 3.06 2.30
N ALA A 62 0.25 3.83 1.27
CA ALA A 62 -0.47 3.28 0.12
C ALA A 62 0.36 2.19 -0.58
N VAL A 63 1.68 2.41 -0.73
CA VAL A 63 2.57 1.39 -1.30
C VAL A 63 2.62 0.16 -0.40
N PHE A 64 2.71 0.33 0.92
CA PHE A 64 2.73 -0.79 1.86
C PHE A 64 1.42 -1.59 1.81
N GLN A 65 0.29 -0.92 1.66
CA GLN A 65 -1.00 -1.59 1.50
C GLN A 65 -1.07 -2.40 0.20
N ALA A 66 -0.51 -1.88 -0.88
CA ALA A 66 -0.38 -2.65 -2.13
C ALA A 66 0.48 -3.90 -1.91
N GLY A 67 1.56 -3.78 -1.14
CA GLY A 67 2.38 -4.92 -0.75
C GLY A 67 1.60 -5.94 0.08
N ALA A 68 0.78 -5.46 1.01
CA ALA A 68 -0.08 -6.34 1.82
C ALA A 68 -1.10 -7.08 0.95
N LEU A 69 -1.66 -6.43 -0.06
CA LEU A 69 -2.57 -7.07 -1.02
C LEU A 69 -1.87 -8.21 -1.77
N TYR A 70 -0.65 -7.97 -2.21
CA TYR A 70 0.15 -9.00 -2.88
C TYR A 70 0.39 -10.18 -1.94
N LEU A 71 0.82 -9.91 -0.70
CA LEU A 71 1.14 -10.95 0.27
C LEU A 71 -0.08 -11.73 0.71
N ALA A 72 -1.24 -11.12 0.81
CA ALA A 72 -2.47 -11.80 1.17
C ALA A 72 -2.78 -12.93 0.20
N ARG A 73 -2.56 -12.70 -1.09
CA ARG A 73 -2.71 -13.75 -2.11
C ARG A 73 -1.60 -14.77 -2.02
N ALA A 74 -0.35 -14.33 -1.91
CA ALA A 74 0.81 -15.22 -1.85
C ALA A 74 0.77 -16.12 -0.62
N ALA A 75 0.20 -15.64 0.49
CA ALA A 75 0.11 -16.38 1.75
C ALA A 75 -1.19 -17.17 1.91
N ALA A 76 -2.12 -17.07 0.97
CA ALA A 76 -3.45 -17.69 1.09
C ALA A 76 -3.38 -19.21 1.31
N ASP A 77 -2.41 -19.88 0.70
CA ASP A 77 -2.22 -21.31 0.80
C ASP A 77 -1.15 -21.71 1.81
N ALA A 78 -0.59 -20.76 2.56
CA ALA A 78 0.45 -21.05 3.55
C ALA A 78 -0.16 -21.65 4.82
N PRO A 79 0.61 -22.50 5.53
CA PRO A 79 0.18 -22.98 6.84
C PRO A 79 -0.07 -21.79 7.78
N GLY A 80 -1.24 -21.74 8.41
CA GLY A 80 -1.66 -20.65 9.23
C GLY A 80 -2.60 -19.68 8.53
N GLY A 81 -2.77 -19.81 7.19
CA GLY A 81 -3.79 -19.12 6.41
C GLY A 81 -3.78 -17.60 6.53
N ARG A 82 -4.85 -17.07 7.09
CA ARG A 82 -5.03 -15.63 7.24
C ARG A 82 -4.06 -15.05 8.24
N GLY A 83 -3.49 -13.92 7.89
CA GLY A 83 -2.58 -13.21 8.77
C GLY A 83 -2.76 -11.71 8.65
N VAL A 84 -1.98 -11.00 9.45
CA VAL A 84 -1.94 -9.55 9.45
C VAL A 84 -0.56 -9.12 8.96
N PRO A 85 -0.49 -8.22 7.98
CA PRO A 85 0.79 -7.69 7.53
C PRO A 85 1.35 -6.72 8.58
N LEU A 86 2.60 -6.92 8.96
CA LEU A 86 3.30 -6.02 9.86
C LEU A 86 4.52 -5.45 9.16
N LEU A 87 4.56 -4.14 9.03
CA LEU A 87 5.72 -3.47 8.49
C LEU A 87 6.86 -3.58 9.50
N VAL A 88 8.01 -4.12 9.06
CA VAL A 88 9.15 -4.32 9.96
C VAL A 88 10.34 -3.47 9.58
N LYS A 89 10.38 -2.97 8.34
CA LYS A 89 11.49 -2.14 7.88
C LYS A 89 11.06 -1.27 6.73
N ILE A 90 11.44 0.00 6.77
CA ILE A 90 11.37 0.90 5.63
C ILE A 90 12.81 1.20 5.23
N GLY A 91 13.16 0.87 4.00
CA GLY A 91 14.47 1.15 3.46
C GLY A 91 14.47 2.45 2.67
N ASP A 92 15.25 2.51 1.62
CA ASP A 92 15.47 3.71 0.80
C ASP A 92 14.14 4.24 0.23
N ALA A 93 13.66 5.35 0.76
CA ALA A 93 12.45 6.02 0.27
C ALA A 93 12.83 7.33 -0.40
N ARG A 94 12.40 7.51 -1.66
CA ARG A 94 12.72 8.70 -2.44
C ARG A 94 11.45 9.31 -3.00
N PHE A 95 11.24 10.59 -2.71
CA PHE A 95 10.08 11.36 -3.16
C PHE A 95 10.53 12.29 -4.28
N ARG A 96 9.86 12.21 -5.44
CA ARG A 96 10.25 12.97 -6.62
C ARG A 96 9.22 14.02 -7.03
N SER A 97 7.95 13.79 -6.74
CA SER A 97 6.87 14.72 -7.12
C SER A 97 5.77 14.67 -6.08
N PRO A 98 5.11 15.81 -5.81
CA PRO A 98 3.99 15.84 -4.89
C PRO A 98 2.72 15.25 -5.47
N VAL A 99 1.80 14.85 -4.60
CA VAL A 99 0.45 14.41 -4.95
C VAL A 99 -0.54 15.35 -4.29
N TYR A 100 -1.50 15.82 -5.07
CA TYR A 100 -2.52 16.77 -4.63
C TYR A 100 -3.90 16.11 -4.61
N PRO A 101 -4.85 16.70 -3.87
CA PRO A 101 -6.25 16.22 -3.92
C PRO A 101 -6.75 16.15 -5.36
N GLY A 102 -7.39 15.03 -5.71
CA GLY A 102 -7.89 14.77 -7.04
C GLY A 102 -6.97 13.95 -7.92
N ASP A 103 -5.70 13.81 -7.54
CA ASP A 103 -4.75 13.03 -8.34
C ASP A 103 -5.03 11.54 -8.23
N THR A 104 -4.94 10.83 -9.36
CA THR A 104 -4.99 9.38 -9.42
C THR A 104 -3.60 8.84 -9.69
N VAL A 105 -3.18 7.89 -8.87
CA VAL A 105 -1.85 7.30 -8.96
C VAL A 105 -1.94 5.80 -9.20
N THR A 106 -0.92 5.26 -9.85
CA THR A 106 -0.72 3.83 -10.04
C THR A 106 0.43 3.40 -9.14
N ILE A 107 0.23 2.30 -8.42
CA ILE A 107 1.19 1.77 -7.47
C ILE A 107 1.60 0.38 -7.92
N GLU A 108 2.90 0.16 -8.11
CA GLU A 108 3.42 -1.15 -8.44
C GLU A 108 4.30 -1.65 -7.32
N VAL A 109 4.06 -2.88 -6.84
CA VAL A 109 4.92 -3.53 -5.87
C VAL A 109 5.48 -4.82 -6.46
N LYS A 110 6.71 -5.14 -6.09
CA LYS A 110 7.39 -6.35 -6.53
C LYS A 110 8.06 -7.03 -5.35
N LYS A 111 7.95 -8.36 -5.31
CA LYS A 111 8.69 -9.18 -4.37
C LYS A 111 10.17 -9.13 -4.75
N ARG A 112 11.03 -8.90 -3.77
CA ARG A 112 12.48 -8.94 -3.96
C ARG A 112 13.07 -10.23 -3.40
N ASP A 113 12.71 -10.55 -2.15
CA ASP A 113 13.27 -11.71 -1.49
C ASP A 113 12.36 -12.14 -0.34
N LEU A 114 12.50 -13.43 0.05
CA LEU A 114 11.89 -13.98 1.25
C LEU A 114 13.00 -14.52 2.12
N THR A 115 13.27 -13.85 3.24
CA THR A 115 14.34 -14.23 4.16
C THR A 115 13.78 -14.33 5.57
N ALA A 116 13.89 -15.52 6.19
CA ALA A 116 13.59 -15.73 7.61
C ALA A 116 12.20 -15.19 8.04
N GLY A 117 11.18 -15.39 7.20
CA GLY A 117 9.82 -14.96 7.52
C GLY A 117 9.50 -13.51 7.17
N PHE A 118 10.45 -12.80 6.56
CA PHE A 118 10.25 -11.43 6.09
C PHE A 118 10.18 -11.39 4.57
N PHE A 119 9.23 -10.62 4.06
CA PHE A 119 9.09 -10.39 2.62
C PHE A 119 9.69 -9.03 2.30
N ALA A 120 10.84 -9.04 1.63
CA ALA A 120 11.45 -7.81 1.12
C ALA A 120 10.78 -7.45 -0.19
N MET A 121 10.33 -6.21 -0.30
CA MET A 121 9.58 -5.71 -1.45
C MET A 121 10.12 -4.37 -1.90
N SER A 122 9.85 -4.04 -3.15
CA SER A 122 10.04 -2.69 -3.67
C SER A 122 8.72 -2.18 -4.22
N GLY A 123 8.50 -0.88 -4.09
CA GLY A 123 7.30 -0.25 -4.63
C GLY A 123 7.61 1.07 -5.30
N THR A 124 6.81 1.39 -6.31
CA THR A 124 6.87 2.66 -7.01
C THR A 124 5.46 3.21 -7.16
N MET A 125 5.35 4.54 -7.16
CA MET A 125 4.08 5.22 -7.40
C MET A 125 4.28 6.21 -8.55
N LYS A 126 3.33 6.23 -9.48
CA LYS A 126 3.35 7.13 -10.64
C LYS A 126 2.00 7.80 -10.82
N ARG A 127 2.03 9.03 -11.31
CA ARG A 127 0.85 9.71 -11.86
C ARG A 127 1.08 9.84 -13.36
N GLY A 128 0.39 9.00 -14.15
CA GLY A 128 0.74 8.84 -15.56
C GLY A 128 2.19 8.37 -15.69
N ASP A 129 3.00 9.11 -16.42
CA ASP A 129 4.43 8.80 -16.58
C ASP A 129 5.31 9.48 -15.53
N THR A 130 4.74 10.32 -14.69
CA THR A 130 5.49 11.06 -13.67
C THR A 130 5.72 10.19 -12.46
N ARG A 131 6.99 9.95 -12.13
CA ARG A 131 7.33 9.20 -10.92
C ARG A 131 7.11 10.05 -9.68
N ILE A 132 6.35 9.52 -8.74
CA ILE A 132 6.02 10.16 -7.47
C ILE A 132 7.02 9.74 -6.39
N LEU A 133 7.15 8.42 -6.19
CA LEU A 133 8.05 7.89 -5.18
C LEU A 133 8.51 6.49 -5.52
N SER A 134 9.63 6.10 -4.92
CA SER A 134 10.07 4.71 -4.87
C SER A 134 10.48 4.41 -3.43
N VAL A 135 10.22 3.18 -2.96
CA VAL A 135 10.54 2.79 -1.60
C VAL A 135 10.82 1.29 -1.53
N GLU A 136 11.77 0.92 -0.70
CA GLU A 136 12.03 -0.46 -0.35
C GLU A 136 11.52 -0.71 1.05
N PHE A 137 10.90 -1.87 1.29
CA PHE A 137 10.32 -2.17 2.60
C PHE A 137 10.27 -3.68 2.82
N SER A 138 10.12 -4.05 4.09
CA SER A 138 9.96 -5.46 4.45
C SER A 138 8.73 -5.62 5.33
N VAL A 139 8.02 -6.70 5.12
CA VAL A 139 6.77 -7.02 5.81
C VAL A 139 6.88 -8.41 6.41
N ALA A 140 6.47 -8.56 7.66
CA ALA A 140 6.24 -9.85 8.27
C ALA A 140 4.75 -10.17 8.18
N TRP A 141 4.43 -11.41 7.87
CA TRP A 141 3.04 -11.86 7.86
C TRP A 141 2.80 -12.61 9.16
N LYS A 142 2.04 -12.02 10.04
CA LYS A 142 1.77 -12.59 11.36
C LYS A 142 0.42 -13.29 11.37
N ALA A 143 0.41 -14.56 11.79
CA ALA A 143 -0.85 -15.29 11.97
C ALA A 143 -1.71 -14.62 13.05
N PRO A 144 -3.05 -14.69 12.94
CA PRO A 144 -3.92 -14.15 13.98
C PRO A 144 -3.59 -14.76 15.33
N GLU A 145 -3.49 -13.92 16.36
CA GLU A 145 -3.32 -14.42 17.71
C GLU A 145 -4.63 -15.06 18.19
N ALA A 146 -4.53 -16.18 18.89
CA ALA A 146 -5.69 -16.74 19.57
C ALA A 146 -6.15 -15.74 20.62
N SER A 147 -7.47 -15.48 20.68
CA SER A 147 -8.02 -14.64 21.72
C SER A 147 -7.71 -15.25 23.10
N PRO A 148 -7.27 -14.44 24.07
CA PRO A 148 -7.03 -14.92 25.40
C PRO A 148 -8.31 -15.45 26.04
#